data_3f4da149bcbd28628b42e665c00aa252
#
_entry.id   3f4da149bcbd28628b42e665c00aa252
#
_cell.length_a   1.000
_cell.length_b   1.000
_cell.length_c   1.000
_cell.angle_alpha   90.00
_cell.angle_beta   90.00
_cell.angle_gamma   90.00
#
_symmetry.space_group_name_H-M   'P 1'
#
loop_
_entity.id
_entity.type
_entity.pdbx_description
1 polymer ?
#
loop_
_entity_poly.entity_id
_entity_poly.type
_entity_poly.pdbx_seq_one_letter_code
_entity_poly.pdbx_strand_id
1 'polypeptide(L)'
;MNKKQKKVLIRIIAASVMMILFAFIPVEGWLEFVLFMIPYLIIGYDILLKAFKGIKNKQVFDENFLMAVATVGAIALGDYKEGVAVMLFYQIGELFQSYAVGRSRRNISELMDIRPDYANIERDGKLERVDPDEVVIGSVIVVQPGEKVPIDGVIIEGSTTLNTSALTGESMPREAKAGDDVISGCINMTGVLKIKTTKEFGESTVSKILDLVENSSSKKSRSENFISKFARYYTPAVCYGALALAILPPVVSMLLGFDARWGEWIYRALTFLVISCPCALVISIPLSFFAGIGGASNAGVLVKGSNYLETLSKTKYVVFDKTGTLTQGVFEVVGVHHSKLEEARILEYAALAESFSSHPISKSLQRAYGKEIDQSRVTDVKEISGEGVTAVVDGVSVAAGNTKLMKRLGIEYSDCHSVGTIVHMAVNGRYEGHILIADREKPNSKEAIAQLYRMGIKETVMLTGDTGKVADQVAGDLGISTVYSELLPGDKVAKVEELLSKKHSKEALAFVGDGINDAPVLSRADIGIAMGALGSDAAIEAADIVLMDDDPLKIAKAIKIAKKCLRIVYENIYFAIGVKIVCLILGALGIANMWVAIFADVGVMVIAVINAIRALFVKKL
;
A
#
# COMPACT_ATOMS: atom_id res chain seq x y z
N MET A 1 -15.06 -8.70 19.70
CA MET A 1 -14.33 -8.48 20.98
C MET A 1 -13.65 -9.76 21.41
N ASN A 2 -12.37 -9.71 21.79
CA ASN A 2 -11.64 -10.86 22.32
C ASN A 2 -11.98 -11.11 23.82
N LYS A 3 -11.52 -12.26 24.39
CA LYS A 3 -11.79 -12.61 25.80
C LYS A 3 -11.33 -11.53 26.81
N LYS A 4 -10.20 -10.85 26.52
CA LYS A 4 -9.65 -9.81 27.39
C LYS A 4 -10.52 -8.54 27.36
N GLN A 5 -10.96 -8.12 26.17
CA GLN A 5 -11.86 -6.97 26.00
C GLN A 5 -13.23 -7.19 26.66
N LYS A 6 -13.78 -8.42 26.58
CA LYS A 6 -15.03 -8.77 27.29
C LYS A 6 -14.89 -8.63 28.80
N LYS A 7 -13.75 -9.07 29.39
CA LYS A 7 -13.49 -8.92 30.83
C LYS A 7 -13.43 -7.44 31.25
N VAL A 8 -12.76 -6.60 30.46
CA VAL A 8 -12.68 -5.16 30.74
C VAL A 8 -14.07 -4.53 30.64
N LEU A 9 -14.88 -4.87 29.62
CA LEU A 9 -16.24 -4.38 29.49
C LEU A 9 -17.12 -4.75 30.71
N ILE A 10 -17.05 -5.98 31.19
CA ILE A 10 -17.80 -6.41 32.38
C ILE A 10 -17.39 -5.58 33.61
N ARG A 11 -16.10 -5.32 33.78
CA ARG A 11 -15.60 -4.47 34.90
C ARG A 11 -16.09 -3.03 34.79
N ILE A 12 -16.08 -2.45 33.57
CA ILE A 12 -16.63 -1.12 33.30
C ILE A 12 -18.11 -1.07 33.68
N ILE A 13 -18.92 -2.03 33.21
CA ILE A 13 -20.34 -2.08 33.52
C ILE A 13 -20.57 -2.21 35.03
N ALA A 14 -19.86 -3.13 35.69
CA ALA A 14 -19.99 -3.35 37.15
C ALA A 14 -19.63 -2.07 37.93
N ALA A 15 -18.50 -1.43 37.61
CA ALA A 15 -18.08 -0.20 38.28
C ALA A 15 -19.04 0.96 38.01
N SER A 16 -19.56 1.08 36.76
CA SER A 16 -20.56 2.12 36.41
C SER A 16 -21.86 1.96 37.19
N VAL A 17 -22.38 0.73 37.29
CA VAL A 17 -23.60 0.44 38.05
C VAL A 17 -23.39 0.74 39.56
N MET A 18 -22.26 0.31 40.12
CA MET A 18 -21.91 0.61 41.53
C MET A 18 -21.79 2.11 41.76
N MET A 19 -21.10 2.85 40.86
CA MET A 19 -20.93 4.30 40.96
C MET A 19 -22.29 5.02 40.94
N ILE A 20 -23.19 4.62 40.06
CA ILE A 20 -24.54 5.20 39.98
C ILE A 20 -25.33 4.88 41.24
N LEU A 21 -25.35 3.62 41.68
CA LEU A 21 -26.07 3.21 42.88
C LEU A 21 -25.56 3.96 44.13
N PHE A 22 -24.26 4.05 44.30
CA PHE A 22 -23.64 4.71 45.46
C PHE A 22 -23.81 6.24 45.42
N ALA A 23 -24.00 6.84 44.24
CA ALA A 23 -24.28 8.27 44.13
C ALA A 23 -25.65 8.67 44.72
N PHE A 24 -26.60 7.71 44.82
CA PHE A 24 -27.91 7.95 45.41
C PHE A 24 -27.97 7.65 46.94
N ILE A 25 -26.91 7.10 47.53
CA ILE A 25 -26.85 6.83 48.97
C ILE A 25 -26.28 8.05 49.67
N PRO A 26 -27.03 8.72 50.52
CA PRO A 26 -26.57 9.91 51.24
C PRO A 26 -25.65 9.52 52.38
N VAL A 27 -24.37 9.24 52.11
CA VAL A 27 -23.31 8.97 53.08
C VAL A 27 -22.18 9.97 52.93
N GLU A 28 -21.59 10.33 54.06
CA GLU A 28 -20.49 11.30 54.11
C GLU A 28 -19.28 10.72 54.85
N GLY A 29 -18.10 11.27 54.59
CA GLY A 29 -16.86 10.96 55.31
C GLY A 29 -16.30 9.57 55.01
N TRP A 30 -15.94 8.80 56.06
CA TRP A 30 -15.27 7.51 55.94
C TRP A 30 -16.11 6.45 55.19
N LEU A 31 -17.41 6.47 55.36
CA LEU A 31 -18.29 5.51 54.66
C LEU A 31 -18.35 5.80 53.16
N GLU A 32 -18.35 7.06 52.76
CA GLU A 32 -18.28 7.47 51.34
C GLU A 32 -16.96 7.00 50.71
N PHE A 33 -15.83 7.23 51.37
CA PHE A 33 -14.53 6.73 50.94
C PHE A 33 -14.54 5.21 50.71
N VAL A 34 -15.01 4.42 51.66
CA VAL A 34 -15.03 2.95 51.52
C VAL A 34 -15.93 2.51 50.37
N LEU A 35 -17.11 3.11 50.21
CA LEU A 35 -18.04 2.79 49.12
C LEU A 35 -17.44 3.07 47.73
N PHE A 36 -16.85 4.22 47.53
CA PHE A 36 -16.27 4.59 46.21
C PHE A 36 -14.92 3.88 45.97
N MET A 37 -14.21 3.42 46.98
CA MET A 37 -12.98 2.64 46.81
C MET A 37 -13.25 1.26 46.18
N ILE A 38 -14.43 0.68 46.36
CA ILE A 38 -14.77 -0.61 45.74
C ILE A 38 -14.78 -0.52 44.20
N PRO A 39 -15.62 0.32 43.56
CA PRO A 39 -15.59 0.46 42.11
C PRO A 39 -14.25 0.99 41.58
N TYR A 40 -13.54 1.85 42.34
CA TYR A 40 -12.22 2.33 42.00
C TYR A 40 -11.20 1.18 41.84
N LEU A 41 -11.14 0.27 42.79
CA LEU A 41 -10.24 -0.87 42.73
C LEU A 41 -10.66 -1.89 41.68
N ILE A 42 -11.97 -2.11 41.46
CA ILE A 42 -12.46 -3.01 40.41
C ILE A 42 -12.02 -2.52 39.03
N ILE A 43 -12.11 -1.21 38.78
CA ILE A 43 -11.82 -0.66 37.47
C ILE A 43 -10.35 -0.31 37.27
N GLY A 44 -9.64 0.12 38.33
CA GLY A 44 -8.31 0.73 38.27
C GLY A 44 -7.13 -0.17 38.62
N TYR A 45 -7.35 -1.39 39.18
CA TYR A 45 -6.24 -2.19 39.73
C TYR A 45 -5.14 -2.49 38.70
N ASP A 46 -5.49 -2.72 37.45
CA ASP A 46 -4.52 -3.02 36.38
C ASP A 46 -3.72 -1.79 35.95
N ILE A 47 -4.32 -0.59 35.97
CA ILE A 47 -3.65 0.67 35.72
C ILE A 47 -2.68 1.00 36.85
N LEU A 48 -3.11 0.87 38.10
CA LEU A 48 -2.26 1.05 39.27
C LEU A 48 -1.06 0.11 39.26
N LEU A 49 -1.29 -1.18 38.92
CA LEU A 49 -0.21 -2.14 38.76
C LEU A 49 0.76 -1.82 37.64
N LYS A 50 0.24 -1.33 36.48
CA LYS A 50 1.09 -0.88 35.37
C LYS A 50 1.92 0.34 35.78
N ALA A 51 1.31 1.34 36.38
CA ALA A 51 2.00 2.52 36.90
C ALA A 51 3.12 2.14 37.90
N PHE A 52 2.85 1.24 38.85
CA PHE A 52 3.86 0.75 39.79
C PHE A 52 5.01 0.01 39.09
N LYS A 53 4.69 -0.85 38.10
CA LYS A 53 5.71 -1.54 37.29
C LYS A 53 6.53 -0.55 36.45
N GLY A 54 5.90 0.50 35.91
CA GLY A 54 6.57 1.57 35.17
C GLY A 54 7.61 2.28 36.04
N ILE A 55 7.24 2.65 37.27
CA ILE A 55 8.17 3.24 38.27
C ILE A 55 9.36 2.31 38.53
N LYS A 56 9.09 1.03 38.79
CA LYS A 56 10.13 0.02 39.06
C LYS A 56 11.10 -0.15 37.88
N ASN A 57 10.59 -0.03 36.63
CA ASN A 57 11.37 -0.17 35.40
C ASN A 57 11.98 1.16 34.91
N LYS A 58 11.99 2.21 35.73
CA LYS A 58 12.48 3.57 35.38
C LYS A 58 11.76 4.23 34.19
N GLN A 59 10.55 3.79 33.89
CA GLN A 59 9.63 4.40 32.91
C GLN A 59 8.53 5.17 33.66
N VAL A 60 8.94 6.20 34.40
CA VAL A 60 8.07 6.89 35.39
C VAL A 60 7.01 7.75 34.73
N PHE A 61 7.27 8.29 33.52
CA PHE A 61 6.39 9.28 32.90
C PHE A 61 5.57 8.65 31.75
N ASP A 62 4.78 7.62 32.06
CA ASP A 62 3.81 7.04 31.14
C ASP A 62 2.37 7.51 31.43
N GLU A 63 1.45 7.21 30.53
CA GLU A 63 0.03 7.57 30.67
C GLU A 63 -0.63 6.90 31.89
N ASN A 64 -0.24 5.67 32.25
CA ASN A 64 -0.77 4.97 33.40
C ASN A 64 -0.33 5.64 34.70
N PHE A 65 0.91 6.14 34.77
CA PHE A 65 1.41 6.91 35.90
C PHE A 65 0.65 8.22 36.09
N LEU A 66 0.44 9.00 35.00
CA LEU A 66 -0.32 10.24 35.05
C LEU A 66 -1.73 10.03 35.59
N MET A 67 -2.42 9.00 35.09
CA MET A 67 -3.78 8.65 35.50
C MET A 67 -3.82 8.17 36.95
N ALA A 68 -2.86 7.35 37.36
CA ALA A 68 -2.76 6.89 38.74
C ALA A 68 -2.55 8.06 39.72
N VAL A 69 -1.61 8.97 39.44
CA VAL A 69 -1.35 10.16 40.25
C VAL A 69 -2.59 11.07 40.34
N ALA A 70 -3.24 11.31 39.19
CA ALA A 70 -4.42 12.19 39.15
C ALA A 70 -5.59 11.61 39.97
N THR A 71 -5.90 10.32 39.82
CA THR A 71 -7.03 9.68 40.48
C THR A 71 -6.78 9.43 41.96
N VAL A 72 -5.57 9.00 42.37
CA VAL A 72 -5.18 8.87 43.77
C VAL A 72 -5.16 10.24 44.45
N GLY A 73 -4.67 11.26 43.76
CA GLY A 73 -4.67 12.64 44.28
C GLY A 73 -6.08 13.21 44.46
N ALA A 74 -7.02 12.96 43.53
CA ALA A 74 -8.42 13.35 43.71
C ALA A 74 -9.05 12.68 44.93
N ILE A 75 -8.81 11.38 45.10
CA ILE A 75 -9.27 10.61 46.30
C ILE A 75 -8.66 11.19 47.58
N ALA A 76 -7.38 11.55 47.57
CA ALA A 76 -6.71 12.13 48.75
C ALA A 76 -7.27 13.54 49.13
N LEU A 77 -7.80 14.29 48.14
CA LEU A 77 -8.48 15.56 48.35
C LEU A 77 -9.94 15.41 48.82
N GLY A 78 -10.48 14.17 48.86
CA GLY A 78 -11.88 13.90 49.25
C GLY A 78 -12.85 13.83 48.05
N ASP A 79 -12.36 14.04 46.80
CA ASP A 79 -13.19 14.00 45.58
C ASP A 79 -13.33 12.57 45.05
N TYR A 80 -13.89 11.67 45.89
CA TYR A 80 -13.97 10.22 45.61
C TYR A 80 -14.74 9.92 44.33
N LYS A 81 -15.87 10.62 44.08
CA LYS A 81 -16.70 10.46 42.88
C LYS A 81 -15.95 10.79 41.62
N GLU A 82 -15.20 11.89 41.64
CA GLU A 82 -14.41 12.33 40.49
C GLU A 82 -13.24 11.37 40.21
N GLY A 83 -12.54 10.91 41.26
CA GLY A 83 -11.46 9.94 41.10
C GLY A 83 -11.92 8.63 40.43
N VAL A 84 -13.09 8.11 40.83
CA VAL A 84 -13.69 6.91 40.21
C VAL A 84 -14.13 7.22 38.77
N ALA A 85 -14.76 8.37 38.54
CA ALA A 85 -15.23 8.76 37.22
C ALA A 85 -14.09 8.89 36.21
N VAL A 86 -12.97 9.54 36.58
CA VAL A 86 -11.77 9.67 35.74
C VAL A 86 -11.24 8.28 35.35
N MET A 87 -11.08 7.39 36.33
CA MET A 87 -10.59 6.02 36.09
C MET A 87 -11.55 5.24 35.20
N LEU A 88 -12.85 5.39 35.39
CA LEU A 88 -13.89 4.74 34.60
C LEU A 88 -13.83 5.19 33.13
N PHE A 89 -13.84 6.49 32.89
CA PHE A 89 -13.78 7.03 31.53
C PHE A 89 -12.46 6.71 30.83
N TYR A 90 -11.36 6.72 31.57
CA TYR A 90 -10.08 6.26 31.02
C TYR A 90 -10.15 4.80 30.56
N GLN A 91 -10.71 3.88 31.35
CA GLN A 91 -10.89 2.48 30.98
C GLN A 91 -11.85 2.30 29.79
N ILE A 92 -12.89 3.14 29.69
CA ILE A 92 -13.78 3.16 28.51
C ILE A 92 -12.97 3.57 27.27
N GLY A 93 -12.12 4.59 27.40
CA GLY A 93 -11.22 5.03 26.33
C GLY A 93 -10.25 3.94 25.89
N GLU A 94 -9.57 3.27 26.83
CA GLU A 94 -8.66 2.15 26.59
C GLU A 94 -9.37 0.97 25.88
N LEU A 95 -10.59 0.64 26.33
CA LEU A 95 -11.38 -0.40 25.69
C LEU A 95 -11.76 -0.02 24.25
N PHE A 96 -12.22 1.22 24.04
CA PHE A 96 -12.56 1.73 22.71
C PHE A 96 -11.35 1.72 21.78
N GLN A 97 -10.20 2.19 22.26
CA GLN A 97 -8.91 2.13 21.55
C GLN A 97 -8.56 0.71 21.12
N SER A 98 -8.54 -0.22 22.10
CA SER A 98 -8.22 -1.63 21.88
C SER A 98 -9.17 -2.27 20.86
N TYR A 99 -10.45 -1.90 20.90
CA TYR A 99 -11.46 -2.36 19.95
C TYR A 99 -11.25 -1.77 18.55
N ALA A 100 -11.05 -0.45 18.45
CA ALA A 100 -10.87 0.26 17.18
C ALA A 100 -9.60 -0.21 16.45
N VAL A 101 -8.46 -0.31 17.17
CA VAL A 101 -7.20 -0.83 16.62
C VAL A 101 -7.35 -2.29 16.21
N GLY A 102 -7.97 -3.12 17.05
CA GLY A 102 -8.21 -4.53 16.74
C GLY A 102 -9.17 -4.73 15.56
N ARG A 103 -10.15 -3.84 15.37
CA ARG A 103 -11.05 -3.88 14.23
C ARG A 103 -10.38 -3.38 12.95
N SER A 104 -9.58 -2.32 13.04
CA SER A 104 -8.80 -1.84 11.89
C SER A 104 -7.82 -2.89 11.40
N ARG A 105 -7.10 -3.57 12.30
CA ARG A 105 -6.23 -4.69 11.95
C ARG A 105 -7.00 -5.87 11.36
N ARG A 106 -8.19 -6.19 11.87
CA ARG A 106 -9.04 -7.25 11.32
C ARG A 106 -9.65 -6.88 9.99
N ASN A 107 -10.08 -5.65 9.78
CA ASN A 107 -10.55 -5.20 8.48
C ASN A 107 -9.46 -5.32 7.41
N ILE A 108 -8.20 -5.05 7.76
CA ILE A 108 -7.05 -5.32 6.89
C ILE A 108 -6.91 -6.84 6.65
N SER A 109 -7.09 -7.66 7.69
CA SER A 109 -7.05 -9.12 7.59
C SER A 109 -8.29 -9.72 6.90
N GLU A 110 -9.49 -9.12 7.02
CA GLU A 110 -10.73 -9.54 6.32
C GLU A 110 -10.75 -9.06 4.86
N LEU A 111 -10.06 -7.95 4.56
CA LEU A 111 -9.70 -7.59 3.18
C LEU A 111 -8.68 -8.56 2.58
N MET A 112 -8.01 -9.31 3.42
CA MET A 112 -7.07 -10.36 3.12
C MET A 112 -7.68 -11.75 3.34
N ASP A 113 -9.00 -11.89 3.30
CA ASP A 113 -9.67 -13.19 3.15
C ASP A 113 -9.41 -13.77 1.73
N ILE A 114 -8.18 -13.53 1.25
CA ILE A 114 -7.62 -14.15 0.05
C ILE A 114 -6.89 -15.44 0.38
N ARG A 115 -6.52 -15.68 1.67
CA ARG A 115 -5.84 -16.91 2.05
C ARG A 115 -6.78 -18.10 1.83
N PRO A 116 -6.35 -19.09 1.07
CA PRO A 116 -7.07 -20.35 0.93
C PRO A 116 -6.95 -21.17 2.22
N ASP A 117 -8.05 -21.78 2.64
CA ASP A 117 -8.06 -22.63 3.84
C ASP A 117 -7.55 -24.06 3.56
N TYR A 118 -7.59 -24.52 2.30
CA TYR A 118 -7.19 -25.85 1.85
C TYR A 118 -6.86 -25.89 0.35
N ALA A 119 -6.18 -26.95 -0.06
CA ALA A 119 -5.99 -27.33 -1.44
C ALA A 119 -6.59 -28.72 -1.69
N ASN A 120 -7.24 -28.93 -2.83
CA ASN A 120 -7.69 -30.27 -3.22
C ASN A 120 -6.62 -30.88 -4.16
N ILE A 121 -6.01 -31.98 -3.75
CA ILE A 121 -5.07 -32.76 -4.57
C ILE A 121 -5.75 -34.01 -5.06
N GLU A 122 -5.51 -34.40 -6.33
CA GLU A 122 -5.96 -35.66 -6.89
C GLU A 122 -4.92 -36.75 -6.60
N ARG A 123 -5.26 -37.70 -5.71
CA ARG A 123 -4.46 -38.91 -5.42
C ARG A 123 -5.31 -40.14 -5.68
N ASP A 124 -4.81 -41.02 -6.52
CA ASP A 124 -5.49 -42.29 -6.88
C ASP A 124 -6.95 -42.12 -7.35
N GLY A 125 -7.22 -41.03 -8.10
CA GLY A 125 -8.55 -40.69 -8.62
C GLY A 125 -9.54 -40.19 -7.57
N LYS A 126 -9.08 -39.84 -6.35
CA LYS A 126 -9.88 -39.22 -5.29
C LYS A 126 -9.33 -37.84 -4.95
N LEU A 127 -10.25 -36.88 -4.70
CA LEU A 127 -9.89 -35.58 -4.21
C LEU A 127 -9.66 -35.66 -2.69
N GLU A 128 -8.47 -35.29 -2.27
CA GLU A 128 -8.07 -35.19 -0.87
C GLU A 128 -7.85 -33.71 -0.53
N ARG A 129 -8.46 -33.25 0.58
CA ARG A 129 -8.21 -31.90 1.12
C ARG A 129 -6.98 -31.93 1.99
N VAL A 130 -6.00 -31.11 1.64
CA VAL A 130 -4.74 -30.94 2.38
C VAL A 130 -4.52 -29.48 2.76
N ASP A 131 -3.65 -29.23 3.73
CA ASP A 131 -3.20 -27.87 4.00
C ASP A 131 -2.37 -27.37 2.79
N PRO A 132 -2.57 -26.12 2.32
CA PRO A 132 -1.76 -25.57 1.23
C PRO A 132 -0.25 -25.65 1.46
N ASP A 133 0.20 -25.60 2.72
CA ASP A 133 1.62 -25.72 3.10
C ASP A 133 2.19 -27.14 2.82
N GLU A 134 1.36 -28.15 2.63
CA GLU A 134 1.78 -29.52 2.30
C GLU A 134 1.93 -29.78 0.79
N VAL A 135 1.54 -28.82 -0.04
CA VAL A 135 1.56 -28.95 -1.52
C VAL A 135 2.93 -28.61 -2.07
N VAL A 136 3.56 -29.56 -2.74
CA VAL A 136 4.87 -29.36 -3.36
C VAL A 136 4.77 -28.86 -4.81
N ILE A 137 5.84 -28.24 -5.31
CA ILE A 137 5.93 -27.78 -6.70
C ILE A 137 5.71 -28.96 -7.67
N GLY A 138 4.90 -28.73 -8.70
CA GLY A 138 4.57 -29.74 -9.72
C GLY A 138 3.38 -30.61 -9.37
N SER A 139 2.79 -30.48 -8.18
CA SER A 139 1.54 -31.16 -7.82
C SER A 139 0.38 -30.67 -8.69
N VAL A 140 -0.58 -31.54 -8.92
CA VAL A 140 -1.83 -31.20 -9.61
C VAL A 140 -2.91 -30.96 -8.57
N ILE A 141 -3.38 -29.72 -8.50
CA ILE A 141 -4.50 -29.29 -7.64
C ILE A 141 -5.77 -29.11 -8.46
N VAL A 142 -6.91 -29.39 -7.85
CA VAL A 142 -8.24 -29.25 -8.47
C VAL A 142 -8.99 -28.13 -7.77
N VAL A 143 -9.43 -27.13 -8.55
CA VAL A 143 -10.17 -25.98 -8.03
C VAL A 143 -11.58 -25.98 -8.60
N GLN A 144 -12.58 -26.15 -7.74
CA GLN A 144 -13.99 -26.19 -8.12
C GLN A 144 -14.58 -24.77 -8.22
N PRO A 145 -15.71 -24.59 -8.92
CA PRO A 145 -16.43 -23.32 -8.90
C PRO A 145 -16.79 -22.86 -7.48
N GLY A 146 -16.49 -21.58 -7.19
CA GLY A 146 -16.64 -20.97 -5.87
C GLY A 146 -15.43 -21.12 -4.95
N GLU A 147 -14.44 -21.94 -5.30
CA GLU A 147 -13.22 -22.10 -4.50
C GLU A 147 -12.15 -21.08 -4.89
N LYS A 148 -11.28 -20.76 -3.92
CA LYS A 148 -10.08 -19.95 -4.15
C LYS A 148 -8.96 -20.83 -4.72
N VAL A 149 -8.20 -20.28 -5.66
CA VAL A 149 -6.97 -20.91 -6.15
C VAL A 149 -5.95 -20.91 -5.00
N PRO A 150 -5.48 -22.08 -4.52
CA PRO A 150 -4.66 -22.13 -3.32
C PRO A 150 -3.20 -21.72 -3.55
N ILE A 151 -2.64 -22.05 -4.71
CA ILE A 151 -1.21 -21.85 -5.03
C ILE A 151 -1.08 -21.42 -6.48
N ASP A 152 -0.07 -20.60 -6.78
CA ASP A 152 0.24 -20.19 -8.16
C ASP A 152 0.60 -21.39 -9.04
N GLY A 153 0.14 -21.39 -10.29
CA GLY A 153 0.41 -22.48 -11.20
C GLY A 153 -0.07 -22.23 -12.63
N VAL A 154 0.02 -23.26 -13.45
CA VAL A 154 -0.44 -23.26 -14.85
C VAL A 154 -1.65 -24.17 -14.98
N ILE A 155 -2.69 -23.72 -15.64
CA ILE A 155 -3.89 -24.52 -15.93
C ILE A 155 -3.51 -25.60 -16.93
N ILE A 156 -3.66 -26.88 -16.56
CA ILE A 156 -3.41 -28.02 -17.44
C ILE A 156 -4.71 -28.55 -18.08
N GLU A 157 -5.86 -28.36 -17.42
CA GLU A 157 -7.15 -28.81 -17.90
C GLU A 157 -8.27 -27.90 -17.39
N GLY A 158 -9.24 -27.61 -18.25
CA GLY A 158 -10.41 -26.80 -17.91
C GLY A 158 -10.37 -25.39 -18.49
N SER A 159 -11.51 -24.71 -18.41
CA SER A 159 -11.66 -23.28 -18.71
C SER A 159 -12.68 -22.67 -17.77
N THR A 160 -12.44 -21.44 -17.36
CA THR A 160 -13.30 -20.72 -16.41
C THR A 160 -13.19 -19.23 -16.55
N THR A 161 -14.01 -18.50 -15.79
CA THR A 161 -13.81 -17.11 -15.42
C THR A 161 -13.28 -17.01 -14.00
N LEU A 162 -12.22 -16.23 -13.80
CA LEU A 162 -11.59 -15.98 -12.50
C LEU A 162 -12.00 -14.60 -11.99
N ASN A 163 -12.50 -14.56 -10.77
CA ASN A 163 -12.70 -13.28 -10.06
C ASN A 163 -11.41 -12.90 -9.35
N THR A 164 -10.77 -11.83 -9.82
CA THR A 164 -9.52 -11.29 -9.29
C THR A 164 -9.74 -10.08 -8.37
N SER A 165 -10.98 -9.68 -8.13
CA SER A 165 -11.31 -8.41 -7.45
C SER A 165 -10.72 -8.27 -6.05
N ALA A 166 -10.53 -9.38 -5.34
CA ALA A 166 -9.88 -9.37 -4.02
C ALA A 166 -8.39 -9.04 -4.08
N LEU A 167 -7.73 -9.31 -5.22
CA LEU A 167 -6.31 -9.05 -5.45
C LEU A 167 -6.09 -7.71 -6.15
N THR A 168 -6.72 -7.54 -7.30
CA THR A 168 -6.48 -6.38 -8.18
C THR A 168 -7.42 -5.19 -7.91
N GLY A 169 -8.54 -5.43 -7.22
CA GLY A 169 -9.62 -4.45 -7.05
C GLY A 169 -10.47 -4.24 -8.31
N GLU A 170 -10.25 -5.03 -9.36
CA GLU A 170 -11.05 -5.00 -10.58
C GLU A 170 -12.32 -5.85 -10.42
N SER A 171 -13.46 -5.31 -10.88
CA SER A 171 -14.75 -6.02 -10.78
C SER A 171 -15.04 -6.93 -11.99
N MET A 172 -14.25 -6.82 -13.08
CA MET A 172 -14.43 -7.62 -14.28
C MET A 172 -13.73 -8.97 -14.13
N PRO A 173 -14.44 -10.10 -14.25
CA PRO A 173 -13.82 -11.42 -14.24
C PRO A 173 -12.91 -11.63 -15.45
N ARG A 174 -11.78 -12.33 -15.26
CA ARG A 174 -10.82 -12.68 -16.31
C ARG A 174 -11.13 -14.10 -16.82
N GLU A 175 -11.19 -14.28 -18.12
CA GLU A 175 -11.24 -15.61 -18.73
C GLU A 175 -9.88 -16.30 -18.59
N ALA A 176 -9.91 -17.62 -18.29
CA ALA A 176 -8.72 -18.46 -18.14
C ALA A 176 -8.99 -19.86 -18.72
N LYS A 177 -8.00 -20.40 -19.41
CA LYS A 177 -8.05 -21.70 -20.12
C LYS A 177 -6.75 -22.48 -19.96
N ALA A 178 -6.73 -23.72 -20.39
CA ALA A 178 -5.52 -24.55 -20.39
C ALA A 178 -4.35 -23.84 -21.09
N GLY A 179 -3.19 -23.83 -20.44
CA GLY A 179 -1.97 -23.13 -20.83
C GLY A 179 -1.80 -21.75 -20.22
N ASP A 180 -2.83 -21.16 -19.57
CA ASP A 180 -2.72 -19.86 -18.94
C ASP A 180 -2.16 -19.99 -17.51
N ASP A 181 -1.39 -18.96 -17.09
CA ASP A 181 -0.93 -18.82 -15.71
C ASP A 181 -2.08 -18.34 -14.82
N VAL A 182 -2.17 -18.94 -13.65
CA VAL A 182 -3.13 -18.57 -12.61
C VAL A 182 -2.43 -18.31 -11.29
N ILE A 183 -2.88 -17.27 -10.60
CA ILE A 183 -2.33 -16.85 -9.31
C ILE A 183 -3.22 -17.26 -8.15
N SER A 184 -2.61 -17.55 -7.01
CA SER A 184 -3.31 -17.85 -5.76
C SER A 184 -4.19 -16.67 -5.32
N GLY A 185 -5.32 -16.99 -4.66
CA GLY A 185 -6.28 -16.00 -4.15
C GLY A 185 -7.36 -15.58 -5.14
N CYS A 186 -7.26 -15.91 -6.43
CA CYS A 186 -8.37 -15.76 -7.37
C CYS A 186 -9.50 -16.73 -7.01
N ILE A 187 -10.76 -16.30 -7.21
CA ILE A 187 -11.93 -17.19 -7.01
C ILE A 187 -12.34 -17.77 -8.37
N ASN A 188 -12.38 -19.09 -8.45
CA ASN A 188 -12.89 -19.77 -9.61
C ASN A 188 -14.42 -19.64 -9.70
N MET A 189 -14.96 -19.16 -10.84
CA MET A 189 -16.39 -18.82 -10.96
C MET A 189 -17.25 -19.91 -11.61
N THR A 190 -16.77 -20.57 -12.66
CA THR A 190 -17.65 -21.37 -13.54
C THR A 190 -17.21 -22.82 -13.76
N GLY A 191 -16.02 -23.07 -14.25
CA GLY A 191 -15.53 -24.41 -14.64
C GLY A 191 -14.63 -25.03 -13.56
N VAL A 192 -14.44 -26.35 -13.61
CA VAL A 192 -13.43 -27.04 -12.80
C VAL A 192 -12.06 -26.85 -13.47
N LEU A 193 -11.07 -26.45 -12.69
CA LEU A 193 -9.69 -26.30 -13.15
C LEU A 193 -8.80 -27.36 -12.55
N LYS A 194 -7.92 -27.95 -13.36
CA LYS A 194 -6.73 -28.67 -12.89
C LYS A 194 -5.51 -27.78 -13.15
N ILE A 195 -4.79 -27.49 -12.07
CA ILE A 195 -3.66 -26.56 -12.07
C ILE A 195 -2.42 -27.31 -11.61
N LYS A 196 -1.34 -27.22 -12.38
CA LYS A 196 -0.03 -27.70 -11.97
C LYS A 196 0.69 -26.59 -11.24
N THR A 197 1.04 -26.81 -9.97
CA THR A 197 1.68 -25.80 -9.12
C THR A 197 3.09 -25.47 -9.61
N THR A 198 3.42 -24.17 -9.61
CA THR A 198 4.74 -23.65 -10.00
C THR A 198 5.54 -23.13 -8.83
N LYS A 199 4.90 -22.93 -7.67
CA LYS A 199 5.51 -22.44 -6.44
C LYS A 199 5.04 -23.26 -5.24
N GLU A 200 5.75 -23.14 -4.11
CA GLU A 200 5.25 -23.57 -2.80
C GLU A 200 4.31 -22.52 -2.23
N PHE A 201 3.46 -22.88 -1.26
CA PHE A 201 2.47 -21.95 -0.68
C PHE A 201 3.13 -20.72 -0.06
N GLY A 202 4.25 -20.88 0.67
CA GLY A 202 5.00 -19.77 1.27
C GLY A 202 5.54 -18.76 0.24
N GLU A 203 5.78 -19.19 -0.99
CA GLU A 203 6.23 -18.34 -2.10
C GLU A 203 5.10 -17.91 -3.04
N SER A 204 3.86 -18.32 -2.76
CA SER A 204 2.70 -17.96 -3.56
C SER A 204 2.40 -16.45 -3.49
N THR A 205 1.73 -15.95 -4.53
CA THR A 205 1.33 -14.53 -4.60
C THR A 205 0.52 -14.10 -3.37
N VAL A 206 -0.42 -14.92 -2.92
CA VAL A 206 -1.20 -14.66 -1.70
C VAL A 206 -0.31 -14.55 -0.48
N SER A 207 0.60 -15.51 -0.27
CA SER A 207 1.49 -15.53 0.90
C SER A 207 2.36 -14.28 0.95
N LYS A 208 2.92 -13.85 -0.19
CA LYS A 208 3.72 -12.62 -0.28
C LYS A 208 2.91 -11.36 -0.01
N ILE A 209 1.69 -11.27 -0.53
CA ILE A 209 0.79 -10.15 -0.24
C ILE A 209 0.48 -10.08 1.25
N LEU A 210 0.17 -11.22 1.88
CA LEU A 210 -0.10 -11.30 3.31
C LEU A 210 1.09 -10.82 4.14
N ASP A 211 2.29 -11.31 3.82
CA ASP A 211 3.53 -10.92 4.49
C ASP A 211 3.82 -9.41 4.33
N LEU A 212 3.66 -8.86 3.13
CA LEU A 212 3.85 -7.43 2.87
C LEU A 212 2.92 -6.55 3.71
N VAL A 213 1.67 -6.94 3.86
CA VAL A 213 0.69 -6.17 4.64
C VAL A 213 0.91 -6.36 6.13
N GLU A 214 1.22 -7.56 6.60
CA GLU A 214 1.52 -7.84 8.00
C GLU A 214 2.78 -7.08 8.46
N ASN A 215 3.82 -7.09 7.64
CA ASN A 215 5.08 -6.40 7.90
C ASN A 215 5.06 -4.90 7.61
N SER A 216 4.03 -4.38 6.92
CA SER A 216 3.90 -2.94 6.62
C SER A 216 3.90 -2.05 7.86
N SER A 217 3.53 -2.60 9.01
CA SER A 217 3.54 -1.89 10.30
C SER A 217 4.94 -1.66 10.89
N SER A 218 5.97 -2.33 10.38
CA SER A 218 7.33 -2.24 10.91
C SER A 218 8.05 -0.94 10.53
N LYS A 219 7.76 -0.37 9.37
CA LYS A 219 8.40 0.84 8.84
C LYS A 219 7.57 2.08 9.16
N LYS A 220 7.85 2.70 10.32
CA LYS A 220 7.11 3.87 10.83
C LYS A 220 7.38 5.14 10.01
N SER A 221 6.33 5.93 9.78
CA SER A 221 6.40 7.24 9.15
C SER A 221 7.17 8.26 10.00
N ARG A 222 7.58 9.38 9.36
CA ARG A 222 8.19 10.52 10.10
C ARG A 222 7.21 11.09 11.12
N SER A 223 5.93 11.13 10.78
CA SER A 223 4.86 11.61 11.68
C SER A 223 4.72 10.72 12.90
N GLU A 224 4.75 9.40 12.77
CA GLU A 224 4.72 8.45 13.90
C GLU A 224 5.99 8.55 14.77
N ASN A 225 7.16 8.69 14.15
CA ASN A 225 8.41 8.88 14.86
C ASN A 225 8.45 10.23 15.61
N PHE A 226 7.89 11.28 15.01
CA PHE A 226 7.75 12.58 15.66
C PHE A 226 6.90 12.48 16.92
N ILE A 227 5.74 11.82 16.85
CA ILE A 227 4.86 11.65 18.02
C ILE A 227 5.54 10.84 19.13
N SER A 228 6.25 9.79 18.80
CA SER A 228 7.00 8.99 19.78
C SER A 228 8.11 9.82 20.47
N LYS A 229 8.79 10.69 19.73
CA LYS A 229 9.77 11.63 20.29
C LYS A 229 9.09 12.72 21.10
N PHE A 230 7.99 13.30 20.59
CA PHE A 230 7.23 14.34 21.26
C PHE A 230 6.75 13.86 22.63
N ALA A 231 6.13 12.69 22.72
CA ALA A 231 5.63 12.14 23.97
C ALA A 231 6.76 12.00 25.02
N ARG A 232 7.96 11.60 24.60
CA ARG A 232 9.13 11.44 25.49
C ARG A 232 9.54 12.75 26.20
N TYR A 233 9.42 13.90 25.55
CA TYR A 233 9.79 15.20 26.12
C TYR A 233 8.58 15.90 26.74
N TYR A 234 7.42 15.76 26.11
CA TYR A 234 6.19 16.42 26.55
C TYR A 234 5.73 15.94 27.92
N THR A 235 5.70 14.65 28.16
CA THR A 235 5.16 14.10 29.43
C THR A 235 5.97 14.54 30.65
N PRO A 236 7.31 14.48 30.68
CA PRO A 236 8.09 15.06 31.78
C PRO A 236 7.84 16.56 31.95
N ALA A 237 7.80 17.32 30.86
CA ALA A 237 7.56 18.78 30.94
C ALA A 237 6.22 19.10 31.59
N VAL A 238 5.19 18.35 31.24
CA VAL A 238 3.85 18.48 31.85
C VAL A 238 3.86 18.11 33.32
N CYS A 239 4.54 17.03 33.74
CA CYS A 239 4.64 16.63 35.12
C CYS A 239 5.32 17.74 35.96
N TYR A 240 6.42 18.30 35.46
CA TYR A 240 7.08 19.43 36.14
C TYR A 240 6.22 20.69 36.15
N GLY A 241 5.47 20.96 35.08
CA GLY A 241 4.51 22.05 35.02
C GLY A 241 3.37 21.89 36.03
N ALA A 242 2.82 20.70 36.17
CA ALA A 242 1.80 20.40 37.18
C ALA A 242 2.34 20.52 38.60
N LEU A 243 3.57 20.05 38.86
CA LEU A 243 4.22 20.21 40.16
C LEU A 243 4.46 21.70 40.49
N ALA A 244 4.92 22.45 39.50
CA ALA A 244 5.08 23.92 39.66
C ALA A 244 3.72 24.61 39.95
N LEU A 245 2.65 24.19 39.25
CA LEU A 245 1.30 24.73 39.47
C LEU A 245 0.76 24.36 40.85
N ALA A 246 1.10 23.20 41.39
CA ALA A 246 0.70 22.77 42.73
C ALA A 246 1.42 23.54 43.86
N ILE A 247 2.69 23.97 43.63
CA ILE A 247 3.56 24.48 44.68
C ILE A 247 3.75 26.01 44.58
N LEU A 248 4.06 26.53 43.39
CA LEU A 248 4.45 27.95 43.25
C LEU A 248 3.35 28.94 43.67
N PRO A 249 2.10 28.81 43.22
CA PRO A 249 1.08 29.80 43.56
C PRO A 249 0.72 29.80 45.07
N PRO A 250 0.56 28.63 45.76
CA PRO A 250 0.37 28.62 47.20
C PRO A 250 1.52 29.29 47.98
N VAL A 251 2.76 28.97 47.61
CA VAL A 251 3.95 29.55 48.25
C VAL A 251 4.02 31.05 48.04
N VAL A 252 3.76 31.52 46.80
CA VAL A 252 3.71 32.98 46.51
C VAL A 252 2.59 33.65 47.30
N SER A 253 1.40 33.02 47.38
CA SER A 253 0.30 33.55 48.20
C SER A 253 0.68 33.70 49.66
N MET A 254 1.35 32.66 50.25
CA MET A 254 1.85 32.72 51.60
C MET A 254 2.86 33.87 51.81
N LEU A 255 3.81 34.04 50.90
CA LEU A 255 4.82 35.08 50.96
C LEU A 255 4.21 36.50 50.87
N LEU A 256 3.09 36.63 50.15
CA LEU A 256 2.34 37.87 50.02
C LEU A 256 1.29 38.09 51.12
N GLY A 257 1.19 37.19 52.11
CA GLY A 257 0.26 37.27 53.22
C GLY A 257 -1.18 36.89 52.90
N PHE A 258 -1.42 36.22 51.78
CA PHE A 258 -2.73 35.65 51.39
C PHE A 258 -2.88 34.19 51.82
N ASP A 259 -4.13 33.70 51.83
CA ASP A 259 -4.42 32.30 52.07
C ASP A 259 -3.86 31.40 50.96
N ALA A 260 -3.11 30.39 51.32
CA ALA A 260 -2.38 29.52 50.38
C ALA A 260 -3.27 28.63 49.50
N ARG A 261 -4.48 28.29 49.95
CA ARG A 261 -5.46 27.41 49.26
C ARG A 261 -4.85 26.17 48.62
N TRP A 262 -4.01 25.43 49.33
CA TRP A 262 -3.27 24.26 48.81
C TRP A 262 -4.17 23.25 48.12
N GLY A 263 -5.34 22.90 48.66
CA GLY A 263 -6.27 21.95 48.05
C GLY A 263 -6.73 22.38 46.66
N GLU A 264 -7.04 23.68 46.46
CA GLU A 264 -7.48 24.23 45.19
C GLU A 264 -6.37 24.13 44.12
N TRP A 265 -5.14 24.50 44.47
CA TRP A 265 -4.01 24.43 43.53
C TRP A 265 -3.57 23.02 43.22
N ILE A 266 -3.62 22.10 44.18
CA ILE A 266 -3.38 20.68 43.92
C ILE A 266 -4.47 20.11 43.00
N TYR A 267 -5.76 20.42 43.22
CA TYR A 267 -6.84 20.01 42.33
C TYR A 267 -6.63 20.52 40.89
N ARG A 268 -6.25 21.79 40.71
CA ARG A 268 -5.91 22.36 39.40
C ARG A 268 -4.73 21.63 38.76
N ALA A 269 -3.71 21.32 39.52
CA ALA A 269 -2.56 20.57 39.03
C ALA A 269 -2.93 19.12 38.59
N LEU A 270 -3.81 18.44 39.34
CA LEU A 270 -4.32 17.11 38.98
C LEU A 270 -5.19 17.16 37.69
N THR A 271 -6.07 18.17 37.59
CA THR A 271 -6.86 18.44 36.39
C THR A 271 -5.96 18.70 35.19
N PHE A 272 -4.91 19.52 35.37
CA PHE A 272 -3.90 19.79 34.35
C PHE A 272 -3.18 18.51 33.88
N LEU A 273 -2.84 17.58 34.79
CA LEU A 273 -2.24 16.29 34.43
C LEU A 273 -3.18 15.44 33.59
N VAL A 274 -4.46 15.34 33.91
CA VAL A 274 -5.45 14.57 33.13
C VAL A 274 -5.60 15.13 31.71
N ILE A 275 -5.75 16.46 31.57
CA ILE A 275 -5.87 17.12 30.27
C ILE A 275 -4.64 16.86 29.40
N SER A 276 -3.47 16.75 30.01
CA SER A 276 -2.19 16.69 29.30
C SER A 276 -1.88 15.35 28.63
N CYS A 277 -2.64 14.27 28.85
CA CYS A 277 -2.36 13.00 28.19
C CYS A 277 -2.40 13.13 26.66
N PRO A 278 -1.34 12.78 25.89
CA PRO A 278 -1.35 12.88 24.43
C PRO A 278 -2.07 11.71 23.74
N CYS A 279 -3.01 11.03 24.44
CA CYS A 279 -3.64 9.77 24.02
C CYS A 279 -4.26 9.85 22.63
N ALA A 280 -4.97 10.95 22.31
CA ALA A 280 -5.58 11.14 21.00
C ALA A 280 -4.57 11.11 19.85
N LEU A 281 -3.37 11.70 20.04
CA LEU A 281 -2.32 11.75 19.01
C LEU A 281 -1.62 10.41 18.85
N VAL A 282 -1.25 9.80 19.97
CA VAL A 282 -0.50 8.52 20.00
C VAL A 282 -1.28 7.41 19.31
N ILE A 283 -2.62 7.46 19.37
CA ILE A 283 -3.50 6.44 18.83
C ILE A 283 -3.96 6.75 17.41
N SER A 284 -4.47 7.96 17.18
CA SER A 284 -5.14 8.29 15.91
C SER A 284 -4.19 8.34 14.73
N ILE A 285 -2.92 8.70 14.93
CA ILE A 285 -1.95 8.82 13.84
C ILE A 285 -1.57 7.46 13.26
N PRO A 286 -1.08 6.47 14.03
CA PRO A 286 -0.86 5.14 13.51
C PRO A 286 -2.13 4.52 12.92
N LEU A 287 -3.28 4.71 13.57
CA LEU A 287 -4.56 4.21 13.08
C LEU A 287 -4.94 4.80 11.72
N SER A 288 -4.67 6.10 11.48
CA SER A 288 -4.89 6.75 10.18
C SER A 288 -4.04 6.13 9.09
N PHE A 289 -2.75 5.85 9.37
CA PHE A 289 -1.87 5.19 8.42
C PHE A 289 -2.31 3.75 8.16
N PHE A 290 -2.66 2.98 9.19
CA PHE A 290 -3.20 1.62 9.01
C PHE A 290 -4.47 1.62 8.17
N ALA A 291 -5.40 2.54 8.43
CA ALA A 291 -6.60 2.69 7.64
C ALA A 291 -6.29 3.12 6.20
N GLY A 292 -5.29 3.98 5.99
CA GLY A 292 -4.82 4.40 4.68
C GLY A 292 -4.19 3.26 3.88
N ILE A 293 -3.34 2.45 4.50
CA ILE A 293 -2.73 1.25 3.89
C ILE A 293 -3.82 0.23 3.54
N GLY A 294 -4.76 -0.05 4.47
CA GLY A 294 -5.88 -0.94 4.18
C GLY A 294 -6.78 -0.43 3.05
N GLY A 295 -7.05 0.88 3.01
CA GLY A 295 -7.77 1.49 1.91
C GLY A 295 -7.04 1.40 0.56
N ALA A 296 -5.71 1.55 0.55
CA ALA A 296 -4.87 1.38 -0.62
C ALA A 296 -4.91 -0.08 -1.12
N SER A 297 -4.75 -1.05 -0.22
CA SER A 297 -4.83 -2.47 -0.54
C SER A 297 -6.16 -2.84 -1.20
N ASN A 298 -7.30 -2.34 -0.68
CA ASN A 298 -8.64 -2.49 -1.28
C ASN A 298 -8.76 -1.91 -2.70
N ALA A 299 -7.89 -1.00 -3.03
CA ALA A 299 -7.84 -0.37 -4.36
C ALA A 299 -6.81 -1.04 -5.28
N GLY A 300 -6.23 -2.18 -4.88
CA GLY A 300 -5.18 -2.89 -5.62
C GLY A 300 -3.80 -2.21 -5.54
N VAL A 301 -3.54 -1.44 -4.49
CA VAL A 301 -2.28 -0.75 -4.25
C VAL A 301 -1.68 -1.24 -2.93
N LEU A 302 -0.64 -2.04 -2.98
CA LEU A 302 0.07 -2.53 -1.80
C LEU A 302 1.15 -1.52 -1.38
N VAL A 303 1.13 -1.10 -0.13
CA VAL A 303 2.10 -0.16 0.43
C VAL A 303 2.87 -0.84 1.55
N LYS A 304 4.18 -0.94 1.44
CA LYS A 304 5.06 -1.67 2.38
C LYS A 304 5.31 -0.97 3.71
N GLY A 305 4.75 0.22 3.93
CA GLY A 305 4.92 0.92 5.21
C GLY A 305 4.30 2.32 5.24
N SER A 306 4.03 2.81 6.44
CA SER A 306 3.46 4.15 6.64
C SER A 306 4.40 5.27 6.19
N ASN A 307 5.73 5.06 6.27
CA ASN A 307 6.73 6.00 5.75
C ASN A 307 6.60 6.19 4.23
N TYR A 308 6.30 5.13 3.48
CA TYR A 308 6.14 5.21 2.03
C TYR A 308 4.84 5.92 1.66
N LEU A 309 3.75 5.71 2.41
CA LEU A 309 2.51 6.43 2.20
C LEU A 309 2.69 7.95 2.49
N GLU A 310 3.45 8.29 3.54
CA GLU A 310 3.79 9.68 3.82
C GLU A 310 4.65 10.30 2.71
N THR A 311 5.67 9.57 2.20
CA THR A 311 6.55 10.05 1.12
C THR A 311 5.77 10.20 -0.19
N LEU A 312 4.91 9.22 -0.53
CA LEU A 312 4.06 9.27 -1.73
C LEU A 312 3.15 10.50 -1.75
N SER A 313 2.65 10.95 -0.60
CA SER A 313 1.83 12.16 -0.50
C SER A 313 2.57 13.44 -0.92
N LYS A 314 3.91 13.43 -0.82
CA LYS A 314 4.81 14.55 -1.13
C LYS A 314 5.38 14.48 -2.56
N THR A 315 4.99 13.47 -3.33
CA THR A 315 5.49 13.27 -4.70
C THR A 315 5.14 14.46 -5.59
N LYS A 316 6.16 14.99 -6.26
CA LYS A 316 6.09 16.08 -7.23
C LYS A 316 6.76 15.74 -8.56
N TYR A 317 7.59 14.72 -8.60
CA TYR A 317 8.28 14.21 -9.76
C TYR A 317 7.93 12.74 -9.92
N VAL A 318 7.51 12.34 -11.14
CA VAL A 318 7.23 10.94 -11.45
C VAL A 318 8.05 10.53 -12.65
N VAL A 319 8.93 9.58 -12.46
CA VAL A 319 9.81 9.03 -13.48
C VAL A 319 9.29 7.67 -13.89
N PHE A 320 9.11 7.44 -15.16
CA PHE A 320 8.59 6.20 -15.72
C PHE A 320 9.66 5.46 -16.50
N ASP A 321 9.76 4.16 -16.34
CA ASP A 321 10.25 3.33 -17.44
C ASP A 321 9.22 3.32 -18.57
N LYS A 322 9.66 3.12 -19.81
CA LYS A 322 8.75 3.02 -20.95
C LYS A 322 8.13 1.63 -21.05
N THR A 323 8.99 0.63 -21.24
CA THR A 323 8.60 -0.73 -21.64
C THR A 323 7.97 -1.50 -20.46
N GLY A 324 6.81 -2.13 -20.66
CA GLY A 324 6.10 -2.82 -19.59
C GLY A 324 5.41 -1.92 -18.57
N THR A 325 5.71 -0.61 -18.54
CA THR A 325 5.17 0.37 -17.59
C THR A 325 4.13 1.27 -18.24
N LEU A 326 4.51 2.08 -19.22
CA LEU A 326 3.60 2.93 -20.02
C LEU A 326 3.09 2.21 -21.26
N THR A 327 3.83 1.20 -21.72
CA THR A 327 3.51 0.33 -22.83
C THR A 327 3.29 -1.10 -22.33
N GLN A 328 2.73 -1.94 -23.20
CA GLN A 328 2.38 -3.32 -22.85
C GLN A 328 3.62 -4.25 -22.77
N GLY A 329 4.79 -3.80 -23.25
CA GLY A 329 5.98 -4.65 -23.36
C GLY A 329 5.83 -5.75 -24.42
N VAL A 330 4.81 -5.65 -25.24
CA VAL A 330 4.50 -6.61 -26.28
C VAL A 330 4.62 -5.92 -27.63
N PHE A 331 5.53 -6.42 -28.45
CA PHE A 331 5.65 -5.96 -29.83
C PHE A 331 4.44 -6.44 -30.65
N GLU A 332 3.78 -5.53 -31.32
CA GLU A 332 2.66 -5.80 -32.23
C GLU A 332 2.94 -5.22 -33.61
N VAL A 333 2.43 -5.90 -34.63
CA VAL A 333 2.42 -5.37 -35.98
C VAL A 333 1.42 -4.22 -36.06
N VAL A 334 1.92 -3.02 -36.34
CA VAL A 334 1.11 -1.80 -36.42
C VAL A 334 0.58 -1.58 -37.86
N GLY A 335 1.33 -2.02 -38.85
CA GLY A 335 0.92 -1.92 -40.24
C GLY A 335 1.94 -2.49 -41.21
N VAL A 336 1.50 -2.68 -42.44
CA VAL A 336 2.33 -3.07 -43.57
C VAL A 336 2.36 -1.90 -44.56
N HIS A 337 3.55 -1.43 -44.91
CA HIS A 337 3.72 -0.23 -45.72
C HIS A 337 4.50 -0.52 -47.01
N HIS A 338 4.19 0.24 -48.04
CA HIS A 338 4.82 0.14 -49.37
C HIS A 338 4.78 -1.27 -49.96
N SER A 339 3.77 -2.07 -49.56
CA SER A 339 3.57 -3.42 -50.07
C SER A 339 3.06 -3.42 -51.51
N LYS A 340 3.64 -4.27 -52.32
CA LYS A 340 3.15 -4.60 -53.68
C LYS A 340 2.28 -5.87 -53.67
N LEU A 341 2.39 -6.67 -52.61
CA LEU A 341 1.57 -7.83 -52.35
C LEU A 341 0.44 -7.48 -51.37
N GLU A 342 -0.59 -8.32 -51.32
CA GLU A 342 -1.62 -8.20 -50.26
C GLU A 342 -0.99 -8.32 -48.88
N GLU A 343 -1.45 -7.51 -47.96
CA GLU A 343 -0.96 -7.44 -46.58
C GLU A 343 -0.94 -8.84 -45.89
N ALA A 344 -2.03 -9.60 -46.09
CA ALA A 344 -2.13 -10.96 -45.55
C ALA A 344 -1.02 -11.89 -46.08
N ARG A 345 -0.59 -11.69 -47.35
CA ARG A 345 0.47 -12.50 -47.95
C ARG A 345 1.86 -12.15 -47.42
N ILE A 346 2.12 -10.86 -47.21
CA ILE A 346 3.38 -10.41 -46.60
C ILE A 346 3.49 -10.93 -45.15
N LEU A 347 2.41 -10.84 -44.37
CA LEU A 347 2.37 -11.36 -43.00
C LEU A 347 2.56 -12.88 -42.99
N GLU A 348 1.95 -13.62 -43.91
CA GLU A 348 2.16 -15.05 -44.07
C GLU A 348 3.65 -15.38 -44.32
N TYR A 349 4.27 -14.75 -45.30
CA TYR A 349 5.68 -14.98 -45.59
C TYR A 349 6.60 -14.61 -44.44
N ALA A 350 6.34 -13.49 -43.77
CA ALA A 350 7.11 -13.06 -42.61
C ALA A 350 6.98 -14.07 -41.43
N ALA A 351 5.76 -14.47 -41.11
CA ALA A 351 5.49 -15.41 -40.01
C ALA A 351 6.11 -16.80 -40.27
N LEU A 352 6.03 -17.32 -41.49
CA LEU A 352 6.62 -18.58 -41.88
C LEU A 352 8.16 -18.49 -41.90
N ALA A 353 8.76 -17.45 -42.48
CA ALA A 353 10.21 -17.30 -42.51
C ALA A 353 10.80 -17.22 -41.09
N GLU A 354 10.10 -16.56 -40.18
CA GLU A 354 10.49 -16.36 -38.75
C GLU A 354 9.99 -17.48 -37.83
N SER A 355 9.44 -18.57 -38.35
CA SER A 355 8.78 -19.63 -37.56
C SER A 355 9.72 -20.42 -36.64
N PHE A 356 11.02 -20.44 -36.94
CA PHE A 356 12.04 -21.10 -36.13
C PHE A 356 12.75 -20.18 -35.13
N SER A 357 12.50 -18.87 -35.20
CA SER A 357 13.12 -17.90 -34.29
C SER A 357 12.28 -17.71 -33.02
N SER A 358 12.93 -17.65 -31.87
CA SER A 358 12.30 -17.32 -30.59
C SER A 358 12.30 -15.83 -30.28
N HIS A 359 12.77 -14.99 -31.19
CA HIS A 359 12.88 -13.55 -31.03
C HIS A 359 11.50 -12.90 -30.83
N PRO A 360 11.35 -11.88 -29.95
CA PRO A 360 10.07 -11.19 -29.71
C PRO A 360 9.40 -10.65 -30.99
N ILE A 361 10.19 -10.15 -31.93
CA ILE A 361 9.71 -9.69 -33.25
C ILE A 361 9.08 -10.84 -34.04
N SER A 362 9.74 -12.02 -34.06
CA SER A 362 9.26 -13.20 -34.75
C SER A 362 7.92 -13.68 -34.18
N LYS A 363 7.79 -13.69 -32.85
CA LYS A 363 6.52 -14.01 -32.17
C LYS A 363 5.41 -13.00 -32.48
N SER A 364 5.76 -11.73 -32.68
CA SER A 364 4.82 -10.69 -33.10
C SER A 364 4.29 -10.94 -34.50
N LEU A 365 5.16 -11.27 -35.45
CA LEU A 365 4.78 -11.61 -36.83
C LEU A 365 3.89 -12.86 -36.88
N GLN A 366 4.22 -13.90 -36.10
CA GLN A 366 3.43 -15.12 -36.00
C GLN A 366 2.03 -14.85 -35.43
N ARG A 367 1.92 -14.01 -34.40
CA ARG A 367 0.62 -13.60 -33.83
C ARG A 367 -0.21 -12.79 -34.81
N ALA A 368 0.42 -11.87 -35.54
CA ALA A 368 -0.27 -11.04 -36.54
C ALA A 368 -0.81 -11.87 -37.70
N TYR A 369 -0.13 -12.96 -38.08
CA TYR A 369 -0.63 -13.91 -39.09
C TYR A 369 -1.91 -14.62 -38.60
N GLY A 370 -2.04 -14.93 -37.30
CA GLY A 370 -3.28 -15.42 -36.68
C GLY A 370 -3.75 -16.80 -37.12
N LYS A 371 -2.93 -17.57 -37.83
CA LYS A 371 -3.21 -18.94 -38.27
C LYS A 371 -2.14 -19.89 -37.76
N GLU A 372 -2.44 -21.17 -37.74
CA GLU A 372 -1.48 -22.22 -37.40
C GLU A 372 -0.30 -22.21 -38.39
N ILE A 373 0.92 -22.26 -37.85
CA ILE A 373 2.15 -22.19 -38.63
C ILE A 373 2.56 -23.59 -39.02
N ASP A 374 2.44 -23.90 -40.30
CA ASP A 374 2.92 -25.16 -40.87
C ASP A 374 4.41 -25.04 -41.25
N GLN A 375 5.28 -25.47 -40.36
CA GLN A 375 6.72 -25.42 -40.55
C GLN A 375 7.21 -26.32 -41.71
N SER A 376 6.40 -27.30 -42.16
CA SER A 376 6.76 -28.17 -43.30
C SER A 376 6.85 -27.40 -44.63
N ARG A 377 6.22 -26.23 -44.72
CA ARG A 377 6.25 -25.30 -45.87
C ARG A 377 7.56 -24.51 -45.98
N VAL A 378 8.43 -24.57 -44.94
CA VAL A 378 9.61 -23.75 -44.82
C VAL A 378 10.87 -24.59 -44.92
N THR A 379 11.77 -24.22 -45.83
CA THR A 379 13.07 -24.87 -46.05
C THR A 379 14.18 -23.84 -46.11
N ASP A 380 15.44 -24.28 -46.02
CA ASP A 380 16.64 -23.41 -46.18
C ASP A 380 16.68 -22.15 -45.27
N VAL A 381 16.24 -22.31 -44.00
CA VAL A 381 16.22 -21.21 -43.03
C VAL A 381 17.64 -20.87 -42.62
N LYS A 382 18.00 -19.60 -42.79
CA LYS A 382 19.29 -19.03 -42.35
C LYS A 382 19.04 -17.76 -41.52
N GLU A 383 19.29 -17.84 -40.24
CA GLU A 383 19.27 -16.68 -39.37
C GLU A 383 20.62 -15.96 -39.42
N ILE A 384 20.59 -14.66 -39.71
CA ILE A 384 21.77 -13.80 -39.77
C ILE A 384 21.71 -12.86 -38.56
N SER A 385 22.56 -13.14 -37.60
CA SER A 385 22.56 -12.43 -36.30
C SER A 385 22.64 -10.92 -36.48
N GLY A 386 21.68 -10.22 -35.89
CA GLY A 386 21.57 -8.76 -35.95
C GLY A 386 21.10 -8.17 -37.30
N GLU A 387 20.70 -9.01 -38.28
CA GLU A 387 20.22 -8.56 -39.59
C GLU A 387 18.82 -9.07 -39.94
N GLY A 388 18.50 -10.36 -39.65
CA GLY A 388 17.20 -10.95 -39.95
C GLY A 388 17.33 -12.42 -40.42
N VAL A 389 16.30 -12.90 -41.11
CA VAL A 389 16.17 -14.29 -41.57
C VAL A 389 15.97 -14.35 -43.07
N THR A 390 16.57 -15.36 -43.70
CA THR A 390 16.25 -15.79 -45.09
C THR A 390 15.74 -17.21 -45.05
N ALA A 391 14.69 -17.50 -45.81
CA ALA A 391 14.08 -18.82 -45.88
C ALA A 391 13.48 -19.09 -47.25
N VAL A 392 13.18 -20.32 -47.57
CA VAL A 392 12.38 -20.71 -48.73
C VAL A 392 11.01 -21.18 -48.24
N VAL A 393 9.95 -20.46 -48.58
CA VAL A 393 8.56 -20.72 -48.22
C VAL A 393 7.78 -21.15 -49.45
N ASP A 394 7.25 -22.35 -49.52
CA ASP A 394 6.56 -22.92 -50.66
C ASP A 394 7.37 -22.80 -51.97
N GLY A 395 8.69 -22.98 -51.91
CA GLY A 395 9.58 -22.82 -53.06
C GLY A 395 9.92 -21.37 -53.45
N VAL A 396 9.43 -20.36 -52.67
CA VAL A 396 9.67 -18.95 -52.87
C VAL A 396 10.75 -18.44 -51.90
N SER A 397 11.80 -17.81 -52.43
CA SER A 397 12.84 -17.19 -51.55
C SER A 397 12.30 -15.95 -50.84
N VAL A 398 12.33 -15.98 -49.50
CA VAL A 398 11.84 -14.89 -48.65
C VAL A 398 13.00 -14.37 -47.77
N ALA A 399 13.14 -13.08 -47.66
CA ALA A 399 14.03 -12.41 -46.74
C ALA A 399 13.25 -11.42 -45.86
N ALA A 400 13.36 -11.57 -44.54
CA ALA A 400 12.76 -10.70 -43.53
C ALA A 400 13.85 -10.15 -42.62
N GLY A 401 14.01 -8.82 -42.52
CA GLY A 401 15.05 -8.26 -41.66
C GLY A 401 15.19 -6.73 -41.80
N ASN A 402 16.27 -6.24 -41.23
CA ASN A 402 16.55 -4.79 -41.23
C ASN A 402 17.26 -4.33 -42.50
N THR A 403 17.59 -3.02 -42.57
CA THR A 403 18.27 -2.40 -43.73
C THR A 403 19.64 -3.03 -44.01
N LYS A 404 20.34 -3.63 -43.01
CA LYS A 404 21.62 -4.31 -43.21
C LYS A 404 21.43 -5.58 -44.05
N LEU A 405 20.39 -6.35 -43.79
CA LEU A 405 20.05 -7.54 -44.57
C LEU A 405 19.73 -7.17 -46.01
N MET A 406 18.93 -6.11 -46.26
CA MET A 406 18.60 -5.66 -47.60
C MET A 406 19.87 -5.25 -48.38
N LYS A 407 20.77 -4.48 -47.75
CA LYS A 407 22.06 -4.09 -48.33
C LYS A 407 22.95 -5.30 -48.65
N ARG A 408 23.03 -6.27 -47.75
CA ARG A 408 23.80 -7.53 -47.93
C ARG A 408 23.32 -8.30 -49.16
N LEU A 409 22.01 -8.32 -49.37
CA LEU A 409 21.38 -9.04 -50.47
C LEU A 409 21.35 -8.21 -51.76
N GLY A 410 21.82 -6.96 -51.76
CA GLY A 410 21.82 -6.05 -52.91
C GLY A 410 20.42 -5.61 -53.32
N ILE A 411 19.47 -5.58 -52.38
CA ILE A 411 18.07 -5.20 -52.65
C ILE A 411 17.85 -3.73 -52.31
N GLU A 412 17.37 -2.97 -53.25
CA GLU A 412 16.94 -1.58 -53.02
C GLU A 412 15.66 -1.59 -52.19
N TYR A 413 15.59 -0.81 -51.13
CA TYR A 413 14.47 -0.71 -50.19
C TYR A 413 13.96 0.72 -50.07
N SER A 414 12.72 0.87 -49.67
CA SER A 414 12.14 2.19 -49.37
C SER A 414 12.35 2.52 -47.89
N ASP A 415 12.82 3.74 -47.63
CA ASP A 415 12.90 4.26 -46.27
C ASP A 415 11.51 4.44 -45.67
N CYS A 416 11.37 4.06 -44.41
CA CYS A 416 10.16 4.27 -43.62
C CYS A 416 10.36 5.43 -42.65
N HIS A 417 9.43 6.40 -42.70
CA HIS A 417 9.44 7.53 -41.74
C HIS A 417 8.63 7.26 -40.50
N SER A 418 7.91 6.12 -40.43
CA SER A 418 7.16 5.72 -39.26
C SER A 418 8.07 5.26 -38.14
N VAL A 419 7.64 5.48 -36.92
CA VAL A 419 8.42 5.17 -35.71
C VAL A 419 8.12 3.77 -35.23
N GLY A 420 9.14 2.93 -35.09
CA GLY A 420 9.05 1.55 -34.68
C GLY A 420 10.19 0.69 -35.22
N THR A 421 10.12 -0.60 -34.96
CA THR A 421 11.03 -1.58 -35.56
C THR A 421 10.51 -1.93 -36.95
N ILE A 422 11.32 -1.70 -37.95
CA ILE A 422 10.98 -1.95 -39.34
C ILE A 422 11.55 -3.31 -39.76
N VAL A 423 10.69 -4.20 -40.20
CA VAL A 423 11.07 -5.47 -40.84
C VAL A 423 10.82 -5.34 -42.33
N HIS A 424 11.89 -5.14 -43.11
CA HIS A 424 11.84 -5.12 -44.54
C HIS A 424 11.64 -6.52 -45.10
N MET A 425 10.77 -6.64 -46.12
CA MET A 425 10.40 -7.89 -46.75
C MET A 425 10.86 -7.92 -48.20
N ALA A 426 11.55 -8.98 -48.56
CA ALA A 426 11.89 -9.22 -49.96
C ALA A 426 11.50 -10.64 -50.37
N VAL A 427 10.94 -10.79 -51.56
CA VAL A 427 10.46 -12.05 -52.14
C VAL A 427 11.09 -12.23 -53.50
N ASN A 428 11.75 -13.40 -53.71
CA ASN A 428 12.49 -13.72 -54.93
C ASN A 428 13.48 -12.60 -55.33
N GLY A 429 14.20 -12.04 -54.34
CA GLY A 429 15.19 -10.98 -54.57
C GLY A 429 14.61 -9.59 -54.91
N ARG A 430 13.30 -9.40 -54.81
CA ARG A 430 12.64 -8.09 -55.05
C ARG A 430 12.07 -7.56 -53.75
N TYR A 431 12.21 -6.28 -53.50
CA TYR A 431 11.60 -5.60 -52.34
C TYR A 431 10.09 -5.54 -52.49
N GLU A 432 9.38 -6.04 -51.49
CA GLU A 432 7.90 -6.12 -51.53
C GLU A 432 7.24 -5.21 -50.49
N GLY A 433 8.01 -4.55 -49.59
CA GLY A 433 7.49 -3.65 -48.59
C GLY A 433 8.14 -3.86 -47.24
N HIS A 434 7.56 -3.28 -46.21
CA HIS A 434 8.03 -3.48 -44.83
C HIS A 434 6.87 -3.56 -43.85
N ILE A 435 7.12 -4.27 -42.75
CA ILE A 435 6.21 -4.43 -41.63
C ILE A 435 6.71 -3.53 -40.52
N LEU A 436 5.84 -2.68 -40.00
CA LEU A 436 6.10 -1.83 -38.85
C LEU A 436 5.65 -2.55 -37.57
N ILE A 437 6.58 -2.70 -36.66
CA ILE A 437 6.35 -3.33 -35.34
C ILE A 437 6.66 -2.29 -34.28
N ALA A 438 5.72 -2.08 -33.34
CA ALA A 438 5.90 -1.16 -32.24
C ALA A 438 5.37 -1.76 -30.92
N ASP A 439 5.89 -1.28 -29.82
CA ASP A 439 5.37 -1.57 -28.49
C ASP A 439 4.14 -0.68 -28.26
N ARG A 440 3.01 -1.29 -27.95
CA ARG A 440 1.73 -0.61 -27.83
C ARG A 440 1.59 0.07 -26.47
N GLU A 441 1.12 1.32 -26.46
CA GLU A 441 0.78 2.02 -25.23
C GLU A 441 -0.35 1.31 -24.48
N LYS A 442 -0.29 1.31 -23.13
CA LYS A 442 -1.40 0.82 -22.31
C LYS A 442 -2.60 1.77 -22.44
N PRO A 443 -3.83 1.26 -22.43
CA PRO A 443 -5.03 2.06 -22.73
C PRO A 443 -5.18 3.33 -21.87
N ASN A 444 -4.76 3.29 -20.62
CA ASN A 444 -4.97 4.37 -19.66
C ASN A 444 -3.73 5.25 -19.43
N SER A 445 -2.61 5.02 -20.13
CA SER A 445 -1.35 5.75 -19.89
C SER A 445 -1.50 7.26 -20.05
N LYS A 446 -2.12 7.70 -21.12
CA LYS A 446 -2.34 9.14 -21.40
C LYS A 446 -3.20 9.80 -20.32
N GLU A 447 -4.32 9.17 -19.92
CA GLU A 447 -5.19 9.70 -18.86
C GLU A 447 -4.49 9.70 -17.50
N ALA A 448 -3.66 8.69 -17.22
CA ALA A 448 -2.86 8.63 -16.00
C ALA A 448 -1.91 9.84 -15.90
N ILE A 449 -1.17 10.16 -16.96
CA ILE A 449 -0.28 11.32 -17.01
C ILE A 449 -1.08 12.61 -16.82
N ALA A 450 -2.22 12.77 -17.51
CA ALA A 450 -3.08 13.94 -17.36
C ALA A 450 -3.60 14.10 -15.94
N GLN A 451 -3.99 13.00 -15.25
CA GLN A 451 -4.42 13.06 -13.86
C GLN A 451 -3.29 13.44 -12.91
N LEU A 452 -2.06 12.97 -13.15
CA LEU A 452 -0.91 13.35 -12.34
C LEU A 452 -0.67 14.87 -12.38
N TYR A 453 -0.75 15.50 -13.55
CA TYR A 453 -0.64 16.97 -13.67
C TYR A 453 -1.77 17.71 -12.96
N ARG A 454 -3.03 17.26 -13.11
CA ARG A 454 -4.19 17.81 -12.36
C ARG A 454 -4.02 17.74 -10.84
N MET A 455 -3.24 16.77 -10.36
CA MET A 455 -2.94 16.59 -8.94
C MET A 455 -1.76 17.43 -8.44
N GLY A 456 -1.11 18.20 -9.34
CA GLY A 456 0.01 19.09 -9.02
C GLY A 456 1.35 18.37 -9.00
N ILE A 457 1.54 17.29 -9.79
CA ILE A 457 2.85 16.82 -10.20
C ILE A 457 3.49 17.89 -11.07
N LYS A 458 4.74 18.22 -10.77
CA LYS A 458 5.48 19.28 -11.45
C LYS A 458 6.08 18.80 -12.77
N GLU A 459 6.59 17.59 -12.76
CA GLU A 459 7.31 17.01 -13.88
C GLU A 459 7.07 15.51 -13.98
N THR A 460 6.82 15.05 -15.19
CA THR A 460 6.82 13.63 -15.55
C THR A 460 7.99 13.38 -16.50
N VAL A 461 8.76 12.33 -16.22
CA VAL A 461 9.97 11.98 -16.96
C VAL A 461 9.83 10.56 -17.48
N MET A 462 10.25 10.30 -18.71
CA MET A 462 10.35 8.96 -19.28
C MET A 462 11.81 8.58 -19.49
N LEU A 463 12.22 7.41 -19.00
CA LEU A 463 13.52 6.82 -19.26
C LEU A 463 13.34 5.60 -20.16
N THR A 464 14.14 5.50 -21.22
CA THR A 464 14.07 4.37 -22.16
C THR A 464 15.41 4.08 -22.81
N GLY A 465 15.64 2.81 -23.17
CA GLY A 465 16.77 2.39 -24.03
C GLY A 465 16.51 2.59 -25.52
N ASP A 466 15.30 3.01 -25.92
CA ASP A 466 14.95 3.24 -27.31
C ASP A 466 15.66 4.44 -27.92
N THR A 467 15.63 4.52 -29.26
CA THR A 467 16.15 5.66 -29.99
C THR A 467 15.34 6.94 -29.73
N GLY A 468 16.01 8.10 -29.80
CA GLY A 468 15.38 9.38 -29.52
C GLY A 468 14.08 9.62 -30.27
N LYS A 469 13.98 9.27 -31.55
CA LYS A 469 12.75 9.45 -32.35
C LYS A 469 11.56 8.69 -31.78
N VAL A 470 11.76 7.43 -31.37
CA VAL A 470 10.70 6.59 -30.78
C VAL A 470 10.27 7.16 -29.43
N ALA A 471 11.25 7.53 -28.61
CA ALA A 471 11.02 8.07 -27.28
C ALA A 471 10.26 9.40 -27.32
N ASP A 472 10.65 10.32 -28.18
CA ASP A 472 10.01 11.63 -28.33
C ASP A 472 8.56 11.52 -28.82
N GLN A 473 8.28 10.58 -29.74
CA GLN A 473 6.92 10.37 -30.23
C GLN A 473 6.03 9.83 -29.09
N VAL A 474 6.43 8.76 -28.40
CA VAL A 474 5.64 8.17 -27.30
C VAL A 474 5.41 9.20 -26.19
N ALA A 475 6.43 10.00 -25.87
CA ALA A 475 6.28 11.05 -24.86
C ALA A 475 5.29 12.13 -25.30
N GLY A 476 5.34 12.53 -26.57
CA GLY A 476 4.40 13.50 -27.16
C GLY A 476 2.95 12.99 -27.13
N ASP A 477 2.74 11.73 -27.52
CA ASP A 477 1.42 11.08 -27.52
C ASP A 477 0.82 10.96 -26.12
N LEU A 478 1.66 10.67 -25.11
CA LEU A 478 1.27 10.55 -23.70
C LEU A 478 1.22 11.89 -22.96
N GLY A 479 1.86 12.94 -23.46
CA GLY A 479 1.96 14.25 -22.81
C GLY A 479 2.98 14.30 -21.66
N ILE A 480 4.09 13.55 -21.78
CA ILE A 480 5.21 13.54 -20.83
C ILE A 480 6.11 14.75 -21.09
N SER A 481 6.57 15.43 -20.03
CA SER A 481 7.31 16.68 -20.13
C SER A 481 8.78 16.52 -20.51
N THR A 482 9.41 15.44 -20.08
CA THR A 482 10.87 15.23 -20.24
C THR A 482 11.17 13.80 -20.62
N VAL A 483 12.10 13.59 -21.57
CA VAL A 483 12.48 12.27 -22.06
C VAL A 483 13.99 12.13 -22.07
N TYR A 484 14.45 10.96 -21.66
CA TYR A 484 15.85 10.52 -21.83
C TYR A 484 15.82 9.16 -22.54
N SER A 485 16.43 9.14 -23.72
CA SER A 485 16.52 7.99 -24.63
C SER A 485 17.90 7.37 -24.65
N GLU A 486 18.04 6.19 -25.28
CA GLU A 486 19.30 5.47 -25.52
C GLU A 486 20.07 5.14 -24.23
N LEU A 487 19.33 4.95 -23.10
CA LEU A 487 19.90 4.70 -21.78
C LEU A 487 20.20 3.21 -21.58
N LEU A 488 21.39 2.92 -21.09
CA LEU A 488 21.71 1.63 -20.49
C LEU A 488 21.16 1.56 -19.04
N PRO A 489 21.01 0.36 -18.45
CA PRO A 489 20.46 0.21 -17.09
C PRO A 489 21.19 1.08 -16.04
N GLY A 490 22.53 1.19 -16.13
CA GLY A 490 23.31 2.04 -15.23
C GLY A 490 23.03 3.55 -15.42
N ASP A 491 22.77 3.97 -16.67
CA ASP A 491 22.48 5.38 -16.98
C ASP A 491 21.12 5.80 -16.41
N LYS A 492 20.14 4.89 -16.34
CA LYS A 492 18.85 5.15 -15.71
C LYS A 492 19.03 5.51 -14.22
N VAL A 493 19.89 4.77 -13.48
CA VAL A 493 20.19 5.05 -12.08
C VAL A 493 20.82 6.43 -11.94
N ALA A 494 21.87 6.72 -12.73
CA ALA A 494 22.55 8.01 -12.71
C ALA A 494 21.58 9.18 -13.00
N LYS A 495 20.64 8.98 -13.93
CA LYS A 495 19.67 10.00 -14.30
C LYS A 495 18.65 10.25 -13.16
N VAL A 496 18.21 9.20 -12.46
CA VAL A 496 17.35 9.36 -11.27
C VAL A 496 18.11 10.07 -10.15
N GLU A 497 19.39 9.79 -9.94
CA GLU A 497 20.24 10.50 -8.95
C GLU A 497 20.40 11.98 -9.31
N GLU A 498 20.57 12.30 -10.59
CA GLU A 498 20.58 13.68 -11.06
C GLU A 498 19.28 14.42 -10.72
N LEU A 499 18.12 13.80 -11.01
CA LEU A 499 16.81 14.36 -10.71
C LEU A 499 16.57 14.50 -9.19
N LEU A 500 17.00 13.52 -8.39
CA LEU A 500 16.96 13.59 -6.92
C LEU A 500 17.75 14.77 -6.37
N SER A 501 18.89 15.12 -6.99
CA SER A 501 19.71 16.26 -6.57
C SER A 501 19.08 17.62 -6.87
N LYS A 502 18.23 17.70 -7.89
CA LYS A 502 17.57 18.95 -8.35
C LYS A 502 16.28 19.27 -7.60
N LYS A 503 15.62 18.27 -7.00
CA LYS A 503 14.34 18.46 -6.31
C LYS A 503 14.50 19.18 -4.98
N HIS A 504 13.44 19.86 -4.52
CA HIS A 504 13.42 20.48 -3.21
C HIS A 504 13.37 19.42 -2.08
N SER A 505 14.00 19.68 -0.93
CA SER A 505 14.11 18.74 0.19
C SER A 505 12.76 18.23 0.77
N LYS A 506 11.67 19.00 0.57
CA LYS A 506 10.31 18.65 1.01
C LYS A 506 9.50 17.90 -0.05
N GLU A 507 10.04 17.72 -1.23
CA GLU A 507 9.40 17.05 -2.36
C GLU A 507 9.96 15.64 -2.54
N ALA A 508 9.16 14.74 -3.09
CA ALA A 508 9.57 13.37 -3.36
C ALA A 508 9.51 13.08 -4.86
N LEU A 509 10.41 12.19 -5.29
CA LEU A 509 10.48 11.62 -6.61
C LEU A 509 10.04 10.16 -6.53
N ALA A 510 9.02 9.80 -7.32
CA ALA A 510 8.60 8.42 -7.51
C ALA A 510 9.17 7.88 -8.83
N PHE A 511 9.73 6.69 -8.81
CA PHE A 511 10.07 5.93 -10.00
C PHE A 511 9.06 4.80 -10.19
N VAL A 512 8.58 4.63 -11.42
CA VAL A 512 7.59 3.61 -11.80
C VAL A 512 8.21 2.71 -12.86
N GLY A 513 8.25 1.41 -12.60
CA GLY A 513 8.82 0.41 -13.51
C GLY A 513 8.12 -0.95 -13.38
N ASP A 514 8.45 -1.89 -14.25
CA ASP A 514 7.97 -3.27 -14.21
C ASP A 514 8.76 -4.16 -13.21
N GLY A 515 9.90 -3.67 -12.76
CA GLY A 515 10.71 -4.21 -11.68
C GLY A 515 11.67 -5.33 -12.03
N ILE A 516 11.59 -5.94 -13.19
CA ILE A 516 12.53 -7.03 -13.57
C ILE A 516 13.92 -6.46 -13.83
N ASN A 517 13.99 -5.41 -14.64
CA ASN A 517 15.24 -4.76 -15.04
C ASN A 517 15.55 -3.49 -14.23
N ASP A 518 14.54 -2.93 -13.57
CA ASP A 518 14.60 -1.63 -12.92
C ASP A 518 14.76 -1.69 -11.40
N ALA A 519 14.97 -2.88 -10.81
CA ALA A 519 15.15 -3.05 -9.37
C ALA A 519 16.19 -2.09 -8.74
N PRO A 520 17.35 -1.84 -9.36
CA PRO A 520 18.30 -0.86 -8.84
C PRO A 520 17.74 0.58 -8.83
N VAL A 521 16.96 0.94 -9.85
CA VAL A 521 16.36 2.28 -9.99
C VAL A 521 15.22 2.46 -8.99
N LEU A 522 14.35 1.43 -8.84
CA LEU A 522 13.26 1.38 -7.86
C LEU A 522 13.77 1.63 -6.43
N SER A 523 14.86 0.94 -6.08
CA SER A 523 15.46 1.07 -4.75
C SER A 523 16.16 2.43 -4.52
N ARG A 524 16.53 3.13 -5.58
CA ARG A 524 17.27 4.39 -5.50
C ARG A 524 16.37 5.62 -5.40
N ALA A 525 15.18 5.57 -5.94
CA ALA A 525 14.18 6.66 -5.86
C ALA A 525 13.74 6.94 -4.41
N ASP A 526 13.12 8.10 -4.12
CA ASP A 526 12.47 8.31 -2.82
C ASP A 526 11.33 7.32 -2.59
N ILE A 527 10.68 6.89 -3.68
CA ILE A 527 9.66 5.84 -3.71
C ILE A 527 9.77 5.05 -5.02
N GLY A 528 9.92 3.75 -4.90
CA GLY A 528 9.82 2.80 -5.98
C GLY A 528 8.40 2.24 -6.09
N ILE A 529 7.80 2.32 -7.29
CA ILE A 529 6.46 1.79 -7.58
C ILE A 529 6.61 0.72 -8.67
N ALA A 530 6.31 -0.53 -8.34
CA ALA A 530 6.27 -1.62 -9.31
C ALA A 530 4.87 -1.79 -9.90
N MET A 531 4.79 -1.96 -11.22
CA MET A 531 3.54 -2.22 -11.96
C MET A 531 3.43 -3.69 -12.34
N GLY A 532 2.18 -4.19 -12.37
CA GLY A 532 1.88 -5.55 -12.85
C GLY A 532 2.59 -6.66 -12.11
N ALA A 533 2.94 -6.46 -10.86
CA ALA A 533 3.88 -7.28 -10.10
C ALA A 533 3.39 -8.68 -9.73
N LEU A 534 2.21 -9.10 -10.20
CA LEU A 534 1.66 -10.44 -9.93
C LEU A 534 2.53 -11.58 -10.51
N GLY A 535 3.55 -11.26 -11.31
CA GLY A 535 4.45 -12.24 -11.93
C GLY A 535 5.94 -12.07 -11.59
N SER A 536 6.38 -10.95 -10.97
CA SER A 536 7.80 -10.67 -10.73
C SER A 536 8.12 -10.51 -9.25
N ASP A 537 8.72 -11.56 -8.67
CA ASP A 537 9.17 -11.56 -7.28
C ASP A 537 10.23 -10.48 -7.00
N ALA A 538 11.14 -10.26 -7.96
CA ALA A 538 12.17 -9.23 -7.86
C ALA A 538 11.58 -7.81 -7.80
N ALA A 539 10.52 -7.56 -8.56
CA ALA A 539 9.79 -6.29 -8.53
C ALA A 539 9.13 -6.05 -7.19
N ILE A 540 8.42 -7.09 -6.70
CA ILE A 540 7.78 -7.04 -5.39
C ILE A 540 8.81 -6.74 -4.30
N GLU A 541 9.99 -7.34 -4.33
CA GLU A 541 11.02 -7.15 -3.32
C GLU A 541 11.63 -5.74 -3.36
N ALA A 542 11.95 -5.24 -4.55
CA ALA A 542 12.66 -3.98 -4.75
C ALA A 542 11.79 -2.73 -4.54
N ALA A 543 10.49 -2.80 -4.86
CA ALA A 543 9.60 -1.66 -4.78
C ALA A 543 9.08 -1.39 -3.37
N ASP A 544 8.74 -0.14 -3.07
CA ASP A 544 8.09 0.31 -1.84
C ASP A 544 6.56 0.23 -1.92
N ILE A 545 6.05 0.36 -3.14
CA ILE A 545 4.63 0.26 -3.50
C ILE A 545 4.50 -0.69 -4.69
N VAL A 546 3.51 -1.56 -4.63
CA VAL A 546 3.22 -2.53 -5.69
C VAL A 546 1.80 -2.31 -6.18
N LEU A 547 1.64 -2.09 -7.47
CA LEU A 547 0.35 -2.07 -8.13
C LEU A 547 0.00 -3.48 -8.57
N MET A 548 -1.16 -3.99 -8.14
CA MET A 548 -1.54 -5.38 -8.32
C MET A 548 -1.98 -5.69 -9.76
N ASP A 549 -2.35 -4.68 -10.50
CA ASP A 549 -2.70 -4.74 -11.91
C ASP A 549 -1.79 -3.85 -12.76
N ASP A 550 -1.96 -3.94 -14.06
CA ASP A 550 -1.17 -3.24 -15.05
C ASP A 550 -1.76 -1.87 -15.46
N ASP A 551 -2.71 -1.32 -14.65
CA ASP A 551 -3.35 -0.05 -14.97
C ASP A 551 -2.57 1.16 -14.44
N PRO A 552 -2.01 2.02 -15.31
CA PRO A 552 -1.30 3.24 -14.92
C PRO A 552 -2.13 4.24 -14.10
N LEU A 553 -3.47 4.22 -14.20
CA LEU A 553 -4.36 5.07 -13.39
C LEU A 553 -4.22 4.81 -11.89
N LYS A 554 -3.79 3.61 -11.50
CA LYS A 554 -3.55 3.26 -10.10
C LYS A 554 -2.45 4.11 -9.45
N ILE A 555 -1.50 4.63 -10.23
CA ILE A 555 -0.45 5.54 -9.73
C ILE A 555 -1.10 6.82 -9.20
N ALA A 556 -1.95 7.44 -10.01
CA ALA A 556 -2.69 8.64 -9.60
C ALA A 556 -3.59 8.35 -8.39
N LYS A 557 -4.26 7.20 -8.37
CA LYS A 557 -5.10 6.75 -7.26
C LYS A 557 -4.31 6.54 -5.97
N ALA A 558 -3.13 5.93 -6.05
CA ALA A 558 -2.22 5.73 -4.92
C ALA A 558 -1.81 7.08 -4.29
N ILE A 559 -1.42 8.06 -5.11
CA ILE A 559 -1.07 9.41 -4.64
C ILE A 559 -2.29 10.12 -4.01
N LYS A 560 -3.50 9.97 -4.56
CA LYS A 560 -4.73 10.53 -3.95
C LYS A 560 -5.00 9.93 -2.57
N ILE A 561 -4.86 8.63 -2.44
CA ILE A 561 -5.04 7.91 -1.16
C ILE A 561 -4.02 8.41 -0.14
N ALA A 562 -2.75 8.51 -0.52
CA ALA A 562 -1.67 9.02 0.32
C ALA A 562 -1.94 10.45 0.80
N LYS A 563 -2.32 11.36 -0.08
CA LYS A 563 -2.69 12.75 0.25
C LYS A 563 -3.89 12.82 1.19
N LYS A 564 -4.93 11.99 0.97
CA LYS A 564 -6.10 11.91 1.85
C LYS A 564 -5.71 11.41 3.24
N CYS A 565 -4.92 10.34 3.33
CA CYS A 565 -4.43 9.79 4.59
C CYS A 565 -3.67 10.85 5.39
N LEU A 566 -2.71 11.51 4.75
CA LEU A 566 -1.90 12.53 5.42
C LEU A 566 -2.73 13.76 5.85
N ARG A 567 -3.73 14.16 5.07
CA ARG A 567 -4.69 15.20 5.47
C ARG A 567 -5.41 14.84 6.76
N ILE A 568 -5.93 13.61 6.87
CA ILE A 568 -6.60 13.11 8.07
C ILE A 568 -5.65 13.10 9.28
N VAL A 569 -4.39 12.70 9.07
CA VAL A 569 -3.35 12.75 10.10
C VAL A 569 -3.18 14.19 10.63
N TYR A 570 -3.04 15.18 9.74
CA TYR A 570 -2.91 16.58 10.15
C TYR A 570 -4.19 17.14 10.78
N GLU A 571 -5.38 16.79 10.26
CA GLU A 571 -6.66 17.14 10.89
C GLU A 571 -6.68 16.68 12.36
N ASN A 572 -6.30 15.44 12.62
CA ASN A 572 -6.23 14.89 13.97
C ASN A 572 -5.18 15.60 14.84
N ILE A 573 -4.00 15.90 14.29
CA ILE A 573 -2.93 16.61 15.01
C ILE A 573 -3.40 18.00 15.44
N TYR A 574 -3.87 18.81 14.51
CA TYR A 574 -4.28 20.20 14.81
C TYR A 574 -5.49 20.25 15.73
N PHE A 575 -6.48 19.37 15.50
CA PHE A 575 -7.66 19.29 16.36
C PHE A 575 -7.30 18.91 17.80
N ALA A 576 -6.54 17.82 17.98
CA ALA A 576 -6.17 17.33 19.31
C ALA A 576 -5.30 18.36 20.07
N ILE A 577 -4.30 18.96 19.40
CA ILE A 577 -3.43 19.97 20.03
C ILE A 577 -4.25 21.22 20.36
N GLY A 578 -5.10 21.68 19.45
CA GLY A 578 -5.90 22.90 19.65
C GLY A 578 -6.84 22.77 20.86
N VAL A 579 -7.61 21.69 20.95
CA VAL A 579 -8.50 21.44 22.09
C VAL A 579 -7.70 21.32 23.39
N LYS A 580 -6.56 20.62 23.37
CA LYS A 580 -5.73 20.46 24.56
C LYS A 580 -5.16 21.78 25.07
N ILE A 581 -4.65 22.64 24.19
CA ILE A 581 -4.14 23.97 24.59
C ILE A 581 -5.24 24.78 25.26
N VAL A 582 -6.44 24.81 24.67
CA VAL A 582 -7.58 25.53 25.26
C VAL A 582 -7.94 24.97 26.63
N CYS A 583 -8.08 23.65 26.75
CA CYS A 583 -8.42 23.01 28.02
C CYS A 583 -7.33 23.18 29.09
N LEU A 584 -6.04 23.14 28.71
CA LEU A 584 -4.93 23.40 29.65
C LEU A 584 -4.95 24.83 30.21
N ILE A 585 -5.23 25.83 29.35
CA ILE A 585 -5.38 27.22 29.81
C ILE A 585 -6.56 27.35 30.76
N LEU A 586 -7.72 26.76 30.40
CA LEU A 586 -8.92 26.79 31.27
C LEU A 586 -8.68 26.04 32.60
N GLY A 587 -7.91 24.95 32.58
CA GLY A 587 -7.53 24.20 33.78
C GLY A 587 -6.60 24.99 34.69
N ALA A 588 -5.58 25.63 34.13
CA ALA A 588 -4.66 26.49 34.89
C ALA A 588 -5.37 27.69 35.52
N LEU A 589 -6.37 28.27 34.83
CA LEU A 589 -7.20 29.34 35.34
C LEU A 589 -8.23 28.90 36.40
N GLY A 590 -8.41 27.58 36.59
CA GLY A 590 -9.40 27.02 37.52
C GLY A 590 -10.84 27.05 37.00
N ILE A 591 -11.04 27.29 35.69
CA ILE A 591 -12.36 27.30 35.06
C ILE A 591 -12.76 25.86 34.63
N ALA A 592 -11.80 25.05 34.16
CA ALA A 592 -12.04 23.68 33.80
C ALA A 592 -12.06 22.78 35.04
N ASN A 593 -13.11 21.98 35.15
CA ASN A 593 -13.23 20.90 36.14
C ASN A 593 -12.76 19.57 35.55
N MET A 594 -12.77 18.53 36.36
CA MET A 594 -12.34 17.19 35.96
C MET A 594 -13.16 16.59 34.80
N TRP A 595 -14.43 16.96 34.64
CA TRP A 595 -15.26 16.52 33.50
C TRP A 595 -14.81 17.09 32.16
N VAL A 596 -14.38 18.37 32.15
CA VAL A 596 -13.77 19.00 30.98
C VAL A 596 -12.44 18.32 30.66
N ALA A 597 -11.67 17.94 31.67
CA ALA A 597 -10.42 17.22 31.50
C ALA A 597 -10.64 15.83 30.85
N ILE A 598 -11.63 15.08 31.31
CA ILE A 598 -12.03 13.79 30.74
C ILE A 598 -12.44 13.96 29.27
N PHE A 599 -13.27 14.97 28.95
CA PHE A 599 -13.66 15.23 27.57
C PHE A 599 -12.45 15.59 26.70
N ALA A 600 -11.54 16.42 27.19
CA ALA A 600 -10.33 16.82 26.48
C ALA A 600 -9.39 15.64 26.18
N ASP A 601 -9.43 14.59 26.97
CA ASP A 601 -8.65 13.39 26.75
C ASP A 601 -9.43 12.30 25.97
N VAL A 602 -10.46 11.73 26.57
CA VAL A 602 -11.20 10.59 26.02
C VAL A 602 -12.11 11.02 24.87
N GLY A 603 -12.84 12.15 24.97
CA GLY A 603 -13.74 12.63 23.93
C GLY A 603 -12.99 12.99 22.66
N VAL A 604 -11.89 13.72 22.78
CA VAL A 604 -11.04 14.10 21.64
C VAL A 604 -10.42 12.86 20.99
N MET A 605 -9.99 11.88 21.78
CA MET A 605 -9.46 10.61 21.27
C MET A 605 -10.52 9.86 20.44
N VAL A 606 -11.76 9.74 20.92
CA VAL A 606 -12.85 9.06 20.19
C VAL A 606 -13.12 9.76 18.85
N ILE A 607 -13.20 11.10 18.85
CA ILE A 607 -13.41 11.88 17.62
C ILE A 607 -12.26 11.65 16.64
N ALA A 608 -11.00 11.70 17.10
CA ALA A 608 -9.82 11.50 16.28
C ALA A 608 -9.75 10.08 15.68
N VAL A 609 -10.16 9.05 16.46
CA VAL A 609 -10.25 7.67 15.98
C VAL A 609 -11.32 7.51 14.90
N ILE A 610 -12.50 8.10 15.09
CA ILE A 610 -13.57 8.09 14.07
C ILE A 610 -13.10 8.78 12.80
N ASN A 611 -12.40 9.93 12.91
CA ASN A 611 -11.81 10.61 11.76
C ASN A 611 -10.74 9.74 11.07
N ALA A 612 -9.89 9.03 11.82
CA ALA A 612 -8.87 8.14 11.28
C ALA A 612 -9.45 7.02 10.39
N ILE A 613 -10.59 6.43 10.79
CA ILE A 613 -11.27 5.38 10.02
C ILE A 613 -11.70 5.86 8.62
N ARG A 614 -11.91 7.17 8.41
CA ARG A 614 -12.24 7.73 7.09
C ARG A 614 -11.16 7.48 6.04
N ALA A 615 -9.92 7.22 6.45
CA ALA A 615 -8.83 6.87 5.53
C ALA A 615 -9.04 5.53 4.82
N LEU A 616 -9.85 4.62 5.40
CA LEU A 616 -10.19 3.32 4.79
C LEU A 616 -11.10 3.46 3.56
N PHE A 617 -11.94 4.52 3.50
CA PHE A 617 -12.95 4.64 2.45
C PHE A 617 -12.39 5.34 1.21
N VAL A 618 -11.88 4.57 0.24
CA VAL A 618 -11.19 5.08 -0.97
C VAL A 618 -11.98 4.88 -2.27
N LYS A 619 -13.17 4.26 -2.21
CA LYS A 619 -13.98 3.93 -3.42
C LYS A 619 -14.40 5.16 -4.26
N LYS A 620 -14.44 6.37 -3.67
CA LYS A 620 -14.87 7.61 -4.33
C LYS A 620 -13.70 8.51 -4.72
N LEU A 621 -12.46 8.04 -4.69
CA LEU A 621 -11.24 8.72 -5.10
C LEU A 621 -10.89 8.30 -6.53
#